data_456f73aa0bae0c1ca1feef535c960436
#
_entry.id   456f73aa0bae0c1ca1feef535c960436
#
_cell.length_a   1.000
_cell.length_b   1.000
_cell.length_c   1.000
_cell.angle_alpha   90.00
_cell.angle_beta   90.00
_cell.angle_gamma   90.00
#
_symmetry.space_group_name_H-M   'P 1'
#
loop_
_entity.id
_entity.type
_entity.pdbx_description
1 polymer ?
#
loop_
_entity_poly.entity_id
_entity_poly.type
_entity_poly.pdbx_seq_one_letter_code
_entity_poly.pdbx_strand_id
1 'polypeptide(L)'
;MKFYALISAMLLSGSIAFAQNDPTVMTINGKPVTRSEFEYSYNKNNSNGVIDKKTVKEYVDLFVNYKLKVLAALDAKVDTLSSFKKEFETYRDQQVRPSFITSDDVEKEARKIYKETQERIDGAGGMVKPAHILILLNQKATPAEQNAAKAKADSIYKVLSSGADFAEMAKKYSDDKGTAQKGGELPWISRGQTVKAFEDAAYSMKVGKLHAPVLSEFGYHIIKLNGKQNFFPYDSLKNDIYRFIDARGIREKIIDEKLDSLVKNKQSALAKETLLEKKAEELSAKDSDLKYLIQEYHDGLLLYEISNRLVWDKAAKDEQGLASYFAKNKKKYKWEQPRFKGIAYHVKDEADIKAVKKSVKGKPFVEWAEILRNTFNKDSVIRIRVEKGIFKQGDHALVDKMVFHKDTTVQAVKDYPFDATFGKVLKKGPEDYTDVKALVVADYQDQLEKDWVATLRKKYPVFVDEKVLDTVNKH
;
A
#
# COMPACT_ATOMS: atom_id res chain seq x y z
N MET A 1 26.10 -44.26 38.70
CA MET A 1 27.14 -44.70 37.75
C MET A 1 26.60 -44.53 36.35
N LYS A 2 27.29 -43.66 35.57
CA LYS A 2 27.54 -43.73 34.14
C LYS A 2 26.39 -44.16 33.22
N PHE A 3 25.78 -43.19 32.52
CA PHE A 3 25.45 -43.21 31.12
C PHE A 3 24.63 -41.95 30.77
N TYR A 4 25.26 -40.79 30.62
CA TYR A 4 24.77 -39.66 29.85
C TYR A 4 25.98 -38.78 29.50
N ALA A 5 26.74 -39.26 28.54
CA ALA A 5 27.73 -38.45 27.83
C ALA A 5 28.02 -39.18 26.53
N LEU A 6 27.25 -38.85 25.46
CA LEU A 6 27.63 -39.13 24.07
C LEU A 6 26.41 -38.93 23.15
N ILE A 7 25.86 -37.71 23.04
CA ILE A 7 25.12 -37.21 21.87
C ILE A 7 25.32 -35.70 21.86
N SER A 8 26.48 -35.24 21.46
CA SER A 8 26.74 -33.82 21.15
C SER A 8 27.97 -33.67 20.25
N ALA A 9 28.06 -34.54 19.24
CA ALA A 9 29.18 -34.46 18.30
C ALA A 9 28.82 -35.04 16.92
N MET A 10 27.64 -34.63 16.34
CA MET A 10 27.34 -34.98 14.94
C MET A 10 26.31 -34.06 14.33
N LEU A 11 26.54 -32.74 14.38
CA LEU A 11 25.82 -31.74 13.56
C LEU A 11 26.74 -30.61 13.11
N LEU A 12 27.99 -30.94 12.79
CA LEU A 12 29.02 -29.97 12.35
C LEU A 12 29.73 -30.41 11.06
N SER A 13 29.10 -31.20 10.19
CA SER A 13 29.76 -31.68 8.96
C SER A 13 29.03 -31.36 7.65
N GLY A 14 28.00 -30.50 7.69
CA GLY A 14 27.25 -30.12 6.48
C GLY A 14 27.51 -28.72 5.91
N SER A 15 28.27 -27.87 6.62
CA SER A 15 28.42 -26.43 6.26
C SER A 15 29.80 -26.05 5.68
N ILE A 16 30.65 -27.03 5.36
CA ILE A 16 32.07 -26.74 5.02
C ILE A 16 32.28 -26.36 3.54
N ALA A 17 31.34 -26.63 2.65
CA ALA A 17 31.57 -26.38 1.23
C ALA A 17 31.41 -24.91 0.78
N PHE A 18 30.62 -24.11 1.51
CA PHE A 18 30.46 -22.67 1.21
C PHE A 18 31.35 -21.74 2.06
N ALA A 19 31.86 -22.22 3.19
CA ALA A 19 32.69 -21.43 4.11
C ALA A 19 34.08 -21.09 3.56
N GLN A 20 34.52 -21.73 2.48
CA GLN A 20 35.88 -21.54 1.95
C GLN A 20 36.06 -20.26 1.11
N ASN A 21 34.94 -19.62 0.69
CA ASN A 21 34.97 -18.39 -0.14
C ASN A 21 34.28 -17.17 0.49
N ASP A 22 33.72 -17.27 1.73
CA ASP A 22 33.00 -16.18 2.37
C ASP A 22 33.57 -15.90 3.78
N PRO A 23 34.65 -15.10 3.90
CA PRO A 23 35.33 -14.88 5.17
C PRO A 23 34.47 -14.12 6.16
N THR A 24 34.69 -14.37 7.44
CA THR A 24 34.05 -13.65 8.55
C THR A 24 34.60 -12.23 8.64
N VAL A 25 33.78 -11.22 8.39
CA VAL A 25 34.16 -9.81 8.48
C VAL A 25 34.06 -9.28 9.91
N MET A 26 33.19 -9.84 10.73
CA MET A 26 33.08 -9.50 12.15
C MET A 26 32.42 -10.63 12.94
N THR A 27 32.67 -10.60 14.26
CA THR A 27 32.01 -11.49 15.21
C THR A 27 31.24 -10.66 16.23
N ILE A 28 29.96 -10.93 16.41
CA ILE A 28 29.08 -10.23 17.35
C ILE A 28 28.50 -11.23 18.34
N ASN A 29 28.83 -11.08 19.60
CA ASN A 29 28.46 -12.03 20.66
C ASN A 29 28.79 -13.49 20.29
N GLY A 30 29.99 -13.71 19.73
CA GLY A 30 30.46 -15.03 19.32
C GLY A 30 29.85 -15.59 18.02
N LYS A 31 28.89 -14.89 17.42
CA LYS A 31 28.28 -15.28 16.13
C LYS A 31 29.03 -14.61 14.98
N PRO A 32 29.49 -15.37 13.97
CA PRO A 32 30.17 -14.80 12.81
C PRO A 32 29.15 -14.08 11.91
N VAL A 33 29.58 -12.96 11.34
CA VAL A 33 28.96 -12.27 10.22
C VAL A 33 29.92 -12.42 9.04
N THR A 34 29.41 -12.93 7.94
CA THR A 34 30.24 -13.12 6.75
C THR A 34 30.38 -11.83 5.94
N ARG A 35 31.41 -11.76 5.09
CA ARG A 35 31.61 -10.61 4.20
C ARG A 35 30.40 -10.41 3.29
N SER A 36 29.86 -11.47 2.70
CA SER A 36 28.69 -11.37 1.80
C SER A 36 27.44 -10.88 2.50
N GLU A 37 27.18 -11.27 3.77
CA GLU A 37 26.08 -10.72 4.58
C GLU A 37 26.24 -9.21 4.78
N PHE A 38 27.44 -8.78 5.14
CA PHE A 38 27.72 -7.37 5.33
C PHE A 38 27.61 -6.58 4.01
N GLU A 39 28.16 -7.10 2.90
CA GLU A 39 28.09 -6.50 1.59
C GLU A 39 26.65 -6.34 1.09
N TYR A 40 25.83 -7.35 1.25
CA TYR A 40 24.42 -7.28 0.91
C TYR A 40 23.73 -6.09 1.61
N SER A 41 23.90 -5.99 2.92
CA SER A 41 23.33 -4.91 3.72
C SER A 41 23.94 -3.55 3.36
N TYR A 42 25.25 -3.47 3.21
CA TYR A 42 25.96 -2.25 2.80
C TYR A 42 25.51 -1.74 1.43
N ASN A 43 25.49 -2.60 0.42
CA ASN A 43 25.15 -2.25 -0.95
C ASN A 43 23.69 -1.79 -1.08
N LYS A 44 22.76 -2.47 -0.40
CA LYS A 44 21.36 -2.09 -0.35
C LYS A 44 21.17 -0.68 0.24
N ASN A 45 21.86 -0.38 1.33
CA ASN A 45 21.77 0.92 2.01
C ASN A 45 22.57 2.04 1.35
N ASN A 46 23.37 1.71 0.31
CA ASN A 46 24.15 2.65 -0.49
C ASN A 46 23.80 2.58 -1.99
N SER A 47 22.63 2.04 -2.34
CA SER A 47 22.16 1.89 -3.71
C SER A 47 21.94 3.22 -4.41
N ASN A 48 21.68 3.19 -5.72
CA ASN A 48 21.39 4.38 -6.50
C ASN A 48 20.12 5.07 -5.97
N GLY A 49 20.23 6.39 -5.69
CA GLY A 49 19.14 7.19 -5.11
C GLY A 49 19.30 7.48 -3.62
N VAL A 50 20.21 6.83 -2.91
CA VAL A 50 20.55 7.19 -1.52
C VAL A 50 21.38 8.48 -1.52
N ILE A 51 20.89 9.53 -0.83
CA ILE A 51 21.51 10.86 -0.80
C ILE A 51 22.74 10.86 0.11
N ASP A 52 22.65 10.22 1.28
CA ASP A 52 23.71 10.20 2.31
C ASP A 52 24.41 8.83 2.32
N LYS A 53 25.18 8.54 1.27
CA LYS A 53 25.97 7.31 1.15
C LYS A 53 27.07 7.28 2.18
N LYS A 54 27.24 6.13 2.81
CA LYS A 54 28.30 5.89 3.81
C LYS A 54 29.47 5.13 3.19
N THR A 55 30.66 5.43 3.65
CA THR A 55 31.82 4.55 3.39
C THR A 55 31.64 3.22 4.14
N VAL A 56 32.37 2.20 3.73
CA VAL A 56 32.37 0.89 4.39
C VAL A 56 32.65 1.05 5.90
N LYS A 57 33.63 1.87 6.27
CA LYS A 57 34.02 2.10 7.68
C LYS A 57 32.93 2.81 8.49
N GLU A 58 32.27 3.80 7.91
CA GLU A 58 31.16 4.50 8.57
C GLU A 58 29.93 3.57 8.73
N TYR A 59 29.75 2.65 7.79
CA TYR A 59 28.62 1.72 7.85
C TYR A 59 28.79 0.61 8.88
N VAL A 60 30.03 0.23 9.24
CA VAL A 60 30.30 -0.79 10.28
C VAL A 60 29.55 -0.49 11.57
N ASP A 61 29.65 0.75 12.08
CA ASP A 61 28.99 1.12 13.32
C ASP A 61 27.46 1.03 13.25
N LEU A 62 26.88 1.40 12.12
CA LEU A 62 25.44 1.27 11.89
C LEU A 62 25.02 -0.19 11.86
N PHE A 63 25.76 -1.01 11.13
CA PHE A 63 25.51 -2.44 11.01
C PHE A 63 25.67 -3.16 12.37
N VAL A 64 26.73 -2.86 13.10
CA VAL A 64 26.94 -3.41 14.45
C VAL A 64 25.78 -3.04 15.38
N ASN A 65 25.38 -1.77 15.42
CA ASN A 65 24.25 -1.32 16.25
C ASN A 65 22.95 -2.03 15.88
N TYR A 66 22.69 -2.22 14.57
CA TYR A 66 21.57 -3.00 14.08
C TYR A 66 21.60 -4.43 14.64
N LYS A 67 22.71 -5.15 14.46
CA LYS A 67 22.84 -6.55 14.93
C LYS A 67 22.77 -6.68 16.46
N LEU A 68 23.29 -5.71 17.22
CA LEU A 68 23.18 -5.68 18.68
C LEU A 68 21.72 -5.55 19.13
N LYS A 69 20.91 -4.74 18.44
CA LYS A 69 19.47 -4.61 18.74
C LYS A 69 18.70 -5.88 18.39
N VAL A 70 19.05 -6.55 17.28
CA VAL A 70 18.50 -7.86 16.92
C VAL A 70 18.79 -8.90 18.03
N LEU A 71 20.02 -8.94 18.53
CA LEU A 71 20.36 -9.81 19.66
C LEU A 71 19.55 -9.50 20.92
N ALA A 72 19.33 -8.22 21.22
CA ALA A 72 18.48 -7.82 22.33
C ALA A 72 17.02 -8.28 22.17
N ALA A 73 16.49 -8.26 20.94
CA ALA A 73 15.17 -8.76 20.65
C ALA A 73 15.06 -10.28 20.84
N LEU A 74 16.07 -11.02 20.38
CA LEU A 74 16.15 -12.48 20.60
C LEU A 74 16.25 -12.83 22.08
N ASP A 75 17.09 -12.12 22.87
CA ASP A 75 17.15 -12.27 24.31
C ASP A 75 15.80 -12.00 25.01
N ALA A 76 15.04 -11.05 24.48
CA ALA A 76 13.68 -10.74 24.92
C ALA A 76 12.61 -11.70 24.35
N LYS A 77 13.02 -12.73 23.60
CA LYS A 77 12.16 -13.75 22.98
C LYS A 77 11.07 -13.16 22.07
N VAL A 78 11.37 -12.08 21.37
CA VAL A 78 10.44 -11.43 20.44
C VAL A 78 10.08 -12.38 19.30
N ASP A 79 11.02 -13.17 18.82
CA ASP A 79 10.86 -14.21 17.79
C ASP A 79 9.87 -15.31 18.15
N THR A 80 9.54 -15.46 19.43
CA THR A 80 8.58 -16.47 19.91
C THR A 80 7.12 -15.98 19.90
N LEU A 81 6.88 -14.70 19.70
CA LEU A 81 5.55 -14.12 19.68
C LEU A 81 4.75 -14.62 18.47
N SER A 82 3.48 -14.95 18.67
CA SER A 82 2.60 -15.43 17.61
C SER A 82 2.41 -14.40 16.48
N SER A 83 2.36 -13.11 16.82
CA SER A 83 2.30 -12.02 15.84
C SER A 83 3.53 -11.97 14.96
N PHE A 84 4.71 -12.06 15.58
CA PHE A 84 5.99 -12.07 14.88
C PHE A 84 6.08 -13.27 13.91
N LYS A 85 5.81 -14.48 14.43
CA LYS A 85 5.87 -15.71 13.62
C LYS A 85 4.96 -15.61 12.39
N LYS A 86 3.69 -15.24 12.61
CA LYS A 86 2.71 -15.13 11.51
C LYS A 86 3.14 -14.13 10.44
N GLU A 87 3.70 -12.99 10.84
CA GLU A 87 4.13 -11.96 9.90
C GLU A 87 5.38 -12.39 9.14
N PHE A 88 6.36 -12.95 9.83
CA PHE A 88 7.57 -13.47 9.22
C PHE A 88 7.27 -14.63 8.24
N GLU A 89 6.47 -15.59 8.65
CA GLU A 89 6.03 -16.73 7.82
C GLU A 89 5.32 -16.23 6.57
N THR A 90 4.41 -15.27 6.70
CA THR A 90 3.70 -14.68 5.56
C THR A 90 4.69 -14.08 4.54
N TYR A 91 5.67 -13.32 5.00
CA TYR A 91 6.67 -12.73 4.12
C TYR A 91 7.58 -13.79 3.46
N ARG A 92 8.14 -14.72 4.26
CA ARG A 92 8.96 -15.84 3.78
C ARG A 92 8.23 -16.62 2.70
N ASP A 93 6.98 -16.96 2.97
CA ASP A 93 6.17 -17.76 2.08
C ASP A 93 5.89 -17.04 0.75
N GLN A 94 5.66 -15.75 0.78
CA GLN A 94 5.52 -14.93 -0.44
C GLN A 94 6.77 -15.01 -1.33
N GLN A 95 7.97 -15.11 -0.75
CA GLN A 95 9.21 -15.22 -1.51
C GLN A 95 9.39 -16.59 -2.17
N VAL A 96 8.89 -17.64 -1.53
CA VAL A 96 9.14 -19.03 -1.99
C VAL A 96 7.99 -19.63 -2.79
N ARG A 97 6.75 -19.18 -2.60
CA ARG A 97 5.56 -19.70 -3.31
C ARG A 97 5.71 -19.72 -4.83
N PRO A 98 6.29 -18.69 -5.49
CA PRO A 98 6.48 -18.72 -6.94
C PRO A 98 7.33 -19.90 -7.45
N SER A 99 8.19 -20.46 -6.60
CA SER A 99 9.04 -21.60 -6.98
C SER A 99 8.29 -22.93 -7.13
N PHE A 100 7.03 -23.00 -6.69
CA PHE A 100 6.19 -24.20 -6.83
C PHE A 100 5.46 -24.28 -8.17
N ILE A 101 5.47 -23.21 -8.96
CA ILE A 101 4.83 -23.17 -10.27
C ILE A 101 5.87 -23.08 -11.39
N THR A 102 5.64 -23.79 -12.48
CA THR A 102 6.46 -23.73 -13.68
C THR A 102 5.72 -23.06 -14.83
N SER A 103 6.43 -22.69 -15.90
CA SER A 103 5.80 -22.21 -17.14
C SER A 103 4.83 -23.21 -17.73
N ASP A 104 5.13 -24.52 -17.62
CA ASP A 104 4.27 -25.60 -18.13
C ASP A 104 2.94 -25.70 -17.35
N ASP A 105 2.95 -25.42 -16.06
CA ASP A 105 1.73 -25.40 -15.26
C ASP A 105 0.80 -24.28 -15.71
N VAL A 106 1.37 -23.10 -15.97
CA VAL A 106 0.61 -21.95 -16.48
C VAL A 106 0.10 -22.19 -17.88
N GLU A 107 0.93 -22.78 -18.75
CA GLU A 107 0.55 -23.15 -20.11
C GLU A 107 -0.59 -24.19 -20.11
N LYS A 108 -0.54 -25.17 -19.23
CA LYS A 108 -1.60 -26.18 -19.08
C LYS A 108 -2.94 -25.54 -18.70
N GLU A 109 -2.92 -24.63 -17.73
CA GLU A 109 -4.15 -23.91 -17.33
C GLU A 109 -4.62 -22.95 -18.43
N ALA A 110 -3.71 -22.27 -19.13
CA ALA A 110 -4.04 -21.43 -20.25
C ALA A 110 -4.75 -22.21 -21.39
N ARG A 111 -4.26 -23.40 -21.72
CA ARG A 111 -4.91 -24.29 -22.70
C ARG A 111 -6.28 -24.79 -22.24
N LYS A 112 -6.43 -25.05 -20.96
CA LYS A 112 -7.72 -25.44 -20.38
C LYS A 112 -8.74 -24.30 -20.50
N ILE A 113 -8.38 -23.09 -20.10
CA ILE A 113 -9.22 -21.88 -20.23
C ILE A 113 -9.60 -21.63 -21.69
N TYR A 114 -8.63 -21.76 -22.58
CA TYR A 114 -8.86 -21.63 -24.01
C TYR A 114 -9.88 -22.65 -24.50
N LYS A 115 -9.67 -23.92 -24.19
CA LYS A 115 -10.53 -25.03 -24.63
C LYS A 115 -11.98 -24.86 -24.15
N GLU A 116 -12.18 -24.55 -22.87
CA GLU A 116 -13.50 -24.29 -22.30
C GLU A 116 -14.19 -23.11 -22.97
N THR A 117 -13.43 -22.07 -23.32
CA THR A 117 -13.95 -20.89 -24.01
C THR A 117 -14.29 -21.21 -25.45
N GLN A 118 -13.42 -21.93 -26.15
CA GLN A 118 -13.63 -22.38 -27.53
C GLN A 118 -14.87 -23.26 -27.64
N GLU A 119 -15.00 -24.28 -26.81
CA GLU A 119 -16.14 -25.18 -26.80
C GLU A 119 -17.47 -24.42 -26.58
N ARG A 120 -17.47 -23.46 -25.69
CA ARG A 120 -18.64 -22.63 -25.42
C ARG A 120 -19.00 -21.73 -26.61
N ILE A 121 -18.01 -21.09 -27.24
CA ILE A 121 -18.23 -20.18 -28.36
C ILE A 121 -18.61 -20.95 -29.63
N ASP A 122 -17.85 -21.97 -29.97
CA ASP A 122 -18.09 -22.78 -31.17
C ASP A 122 -19.41 -23.56 -31.07
N GLY A 123 -19.71 -24.11 -29.89
CA GLY A 123 -20.98 -24.76 -29.60
C GLY A 123 -22.19 -23.82 -29.69
N ALA A 124 -21.99 -22.53 -29.48
CA ALA A 124 -23.02 -21.50 -29.64
C ALA A 124 -23.12 -20.95 -31.10
N GLY A 125 -22.35 -21.51 -32.03
CA GLY A 125 -22.36 -21.12 -33.46
C GLY A 125 -21.18 -20.26 -33.89
N GLY A 126 -20.11 -20.21 -33.09
CA GLY A 126 -18.85 -19.52 -33.37
C GLY A 126 -18.95 -18.01 -33.20
N MET A 127 -18.20 -17.28 -34.01
CA MET A 127 -18.13 -15.82 -34.00
C MET A 127 -18.66 -15.22 -35.30
N VAL A 128 -19.28 -14.07 -35.20
CA VAL A 128 -19.77 -13.29 -36.35
C VAL A 128 -19.15 -11.91 -36.34
N LYS A 129 -18.90 -11.37 -37.53
CA LYS A 129 -18.45 -9.98 -37.75
C LYS A 129 -19.55 -9.22 -38.47
N PRO A 130 -20.52 -8.63 -37.77
CA PRO A 130 -21.57 -7.85 -38.37
C PRO A 130 -21.16 -6.38 -38.60
N ALA A 131 -21.86 -5.71 -39.47
CA ALA A 131 -22.00 -4.26 -39.55
C ALA A 131 -23.47 -3.92 -39.39
N HIS A 132 -23.80 -2.78 -38.78
CA HIS A 132 -25.19 -2.39 -38.61
C HIS A 132 -25.44 -0.89 -38.83
N ILE A 133 -26.70 -0.60 -39.18
CA ILE A 133 -27.27 0.75 -39.15
C ILE A 133 -28.38 0.71 -38.09
N LEU A 134 -28.24 1.53 -37.04
CA LEU A 134 -29.25 1.67 -36.01
C LEU A 134 -30.15 2.86 -36.33
N ILE A 135 -31.45 2.65 -36.30
CA ILE A 135 -32.47 3.71 -36.24
C ILE A 135 -33.00 3.67 -34.82
N LEU A 136 -32.55 4.63 -34.00
CA LEU A 136 -32.86 4.69 -32.58
C LEU A 136 -34.36 4.82 -32.35
N LEU A 137 -34.87 4.09 -31.37
CA LEU A 137 -36.27 4.17 -30.94
C LEU A 137 -36.32 4.14 -29.42
N ASN A 138 -36.98 5.12 -28.83
CA ASN A 138 -37.18 5.13 -27.41
C ASN A 138 -38.12 4.01 -26.99
N GLN A 139 -37.85 3.33 -25.88
CA GLN A 139 -38.72 2.26 -25.36
C GLN A 139 -40.13 2.73 -25.00
N LYS A 140 -40.33 4.04 -24.76
CA LYS A 140 -41.63 4.68 -24.52
C LYS A 140 -42.21 5.38 -25.75
N ALA A 141 -41.67 5.07 -26.94
CA ALA A 141 -42.12 5.69 -28.20
C ALA A 141 -43.60 5.41 -28.47
N THR A 142 -44.29 6.42 -28.94
CA THR A 142 -45.67 6.32 -29.39
C THR A 142 -45.79 5.43 -30.62
N PRO A 143 -46.98 4.87 -30.93
CA PRO A 143 -47.19 4.12 -32.18
C PRO A 143 -46.82 4.87 -33.45
N ALA A 144 -47.00 6.18 -33.47
CA ALA A 144 -46.63 7.03 -34.63
C ALA A 144 -45.09 7.09 -34.81
N GLU A 145 -44.35 7.26 -33.71
CA GLU A 145 -42.87 7.24 -33.69
C GLU A 145 -42.31 5.86 -34.09
N GLN A 146 -42.92 4.79 -33.59
CA GLN A 146 -42.55 3.42 -33.96
C GLN A 146 -42.73 3.18 -35.47
N ASN A 147 -43.87 3.61 -36.02
CA ASN A 147 -44.13 3.49 -37.44
C ASN A 147 -43.18 4.34 -38.30
N ALA A 148 -42.86 5.55 -37.86
CA ALA A 148 -41.88 6.41 -38.53
C ALA A 148 -40.48 5.80 -38.52
N ALA A 149 -39.99 5.29 -37.39
CA ALA A 149 -38.70 4.63 -37.30
C ALA A 149 -38.64 3.36 -38.16
N LYS A 150 -39.72 2.55 -38.17
CA LYS A 150 -39.81 1.38 -39.02
C LYS A 150 -39.76 1.77 -40.49
N ALA A 151 -40.59 2.75 -40.94
CA ALA A 151 -40.61 3.22 -42.33
C ALA A 151 -39.24 3.75 -42.78
N LYS A 152 -38.51 4.46 -41.88
CA LYS A 152 -37.14 4.93 -42.16
C LYS A 152 -36.19 3.74 -42.34
N ALA A 153 -36.24 2.75 -41.44
CA ALA A 153 -35.38 1.54 -41.51
C ALA A 153 -35.70 0.74 -42.80
N ASP A 154 -36.98 0.53 -43.12
CA ASP A 154 -37.41 -0.17 -44.35
C ASP A 154 -36.95 0.56 -45.63
N SER A 155 -37.03 1.91 -45.66
CA SER A 155 -36.55 2.71 -46.78
C SER A 155 -35.04 2.55 -46.98
N ILE A 156 -34.24 2.62 -45.91
CA ILE A 156 -32.78 2.42 -45.94
C ILE A 156 -32.46 1.01 -46.42
N TYR A 157 -33.14 0.00 -45.88
CA TYR A 157 -32.98 -1.40 -46.29
C TYR A 157 -33.27 -1.59 -47.80
N LYS A 158 -34.32 -0.96 -48.33
CA LYS A 158 -34.65 -1.02 -49.78
C LYS A 158 -33.53 -0.44 -50.63
N VAL A 159 -32.96 0.71 -50.23
CA VAL A 159 -31.84 1.36 -50.94
C VAL A 159 -30.59 0.47 -50.90
N LEU A 160 -30.27 -0.12 -49.75
CA LEU A 160 -29.17 -1.06 -49.60
C LEU A 160 -29.37 -2.34 -50.44
N SER A 161 -30.61 -2.85 -50.51
CA SER A 161 -30.96 -4.02 -51.34
C SER A 161 -30.84 -3.75 -52.81
N SER A 162 -30.91 -2.47 -53.24
CA SER A 162 -30.69 -2.03 -54.60
C SER A 162 -29.21 -1.77 -54.94
N GLY A 163 -28.28 -2.06 -54.03
CA GLY A 163 -26.84 -2.02 -54.27
C GLY A 163 -26.09 -0.79 -53.72
N ALA A 164 -26.74 0.04 -52.88
CA ALA A 164 -26.06 1.17 -52.26
C ALA A 164 -24.94 0.67 -51.29
N ASP A 165 -23.89 1.49 -51.14
CA ASP A 165 -22.80 1.18 -50.24
C ASP A 165 -23.25 1.22 -48.78
N PHE A 166 -23.01 0.13 -48.05
CA PHE A 166 -23.46 -0.03 -46.68
C PHE A 166 -22.73 0.94 -45.73
N ALA A 167 -21.43 1.15 -45.94
CA ALA A 167 -20.63 1.99 -45.07
C ALA A 167 -21.04 3.48 -45.20
N GLU A 168 -21.29 3.94 -46.40
CA GLU A 168 -21.77 5.31 -46.64
C GLU A 168 -23.19 5.51 -46.07
N MET A 169 -24.04 4.52 -46.19
CA MET A 169 -25.39 4.56 -45.60
C MET A 169 -25.32 4.55 -44.06
N ALA A 170 -24.39 3.79 -43.47
CA ALA A 170 -24.17 3.77 -42.02
C ALA A 170 -23.68 5.13 -41.51
N LYS A 171 -22.69 5.74 -42.16
CA LYS A 171 -22.21 7.09 -41.84
C LYS A 171 -23.33 8.13 -41.86
N LYS A 172 -24.20 8.04 -42.86
CA LYS A 172 -25.26 9.01 -43.10
C LYS A 172 -26.45 8.85 -42.17
N TYR A 173 -26.87 7.63 -41.90
CA TYR A 173 -28.19 7.36 -41.32
C TYR A 173 -28.13 6.63 -39.95
N SER A 174 -26.99 6.05 -39.55
CA SER A 174 -26.94 5.34 -38.29
C SER A 174 -26.93 6.30 -37.11
N ASP A 175 -27.78 5.99 -36.14
CA ASP A 175 -27.84 6.68 -34.87
C ASP A 175 -26.80 6.13 -33.85
N ASP A 176 -26.18 4.96 -34.13
CA ASP A 176 -25.02 4.47 -33.38
C ASP A 176 -23.74 5.21 -33.79
N LYS A 177 -23.45 6.29 -33.07
CA LYS A 177 -22.28 7.14 -33.34
C LYS A 177 -20.92 6.41 -33.10
N GLY A 178 -20.91 5.34 -32.32
CA GLY A 178 -19.70 4.54 -32.02
C GLY A 178 -19.18 3.79 -33.25
N THR A 179 -20.09 3.30 -34.10
CA THR A 179 -19.77 2.51 -35.29
C THR A 179 -20.06 3.21 -36.61
N ALA A 180 -20.95 4.19 -36.64
CA ALA A 180 -21.39 4.87 -37.88
C ALA A 180 -20.20 5.35 -38.74
N GLN A 181 -19.22 6.05 -38.16
CA GLN A 181 -18.07 6.59 -38.89
C GLN A 181 -17.10 5.49 -39.39
N LYS A 182 -17.21 4.29 -38.83
CA LYS A 182 -16.48 3.08 -39.28
C LYS A 182 -17.35 2.21 -40.20
N GLY A 183 -18.34 2.78 -40.86
CA GLY A 183 -19.24 2.05 -41.76
C GLY A 183 -20.20 1.10 -41.05
N GLY A 184 -20.48 1.32 -39.77
CA GLY A 184 -21.33 0.46 -38.94
C GLY A 184 -20.66 -0.84 -38.52
N GLU A 185 -19.35 -1.03 -38.76
CA GLU A 185 -18.65 -2.29 -38.42
C GLU A 185 -18.52 -2.50 -36.92
N LEU A 186 -18.87 -3.70 -36.50
CA LEU A 186 -18.61 -4.22 -35.17
C LEU A 186 -17.38 -5.15 -35.17
N PRO A 187 -16.67 -5.30 -34.04
CA PRO A 187 -15.65 -6.34 -33.92
C PRO A 187 -16.28 -7.73 -34.07
N TRP A 188 -15.44 -8.75 -34.10
CA TRP A 188 -15.92 -10.12 -33.95
C TRP A 188 -16.65 -10.28 -32.62
N ILE A 189 -17.87 -10.77 -32.65
CA ILE A 189 -18.72 -10.99 -31.49
C ILE A 189 -19.13 -12.46 -31.38
N SER A 190 -19.28 -12.91 -30.14
CA SER A 190 -19.90 -14.20 -29.81
C SER A 190 -21.28 -13.97 -29.18
N ARG A 191 -22.09 -15.00 -29.06
CA ARG A 191 -23.40 -14.92 -28.40
C ARG A 191 -23.24 -14.45 -26.96
N GLY A 192 -24.15 -13.62 -26.50
CA GLY A 192 -24.18 -12.98 -25.19
C GLY A 192 -23.44 -11.64 -25.11
N GLN A 193 -22.90 -11.12 -26.21
CA GLN A 193 -22.20 -9.84 -26.24
C GLN A 193 -23.05 -8.67 -26.74
N THR A 194 -24.21 -8.96 -27.37
CA THR A 194 -25.16 -7.95 -27.85
C THR A 194 -26.58 -8.37 -27.48
N VAL A 195 -27.57 -7.55 -27.85
CA VAL A 195 -28.97 -7.85 -27.60
C VAL A 195 -29.45 -9.06 -28.40
N LYS A 196 -30.26 -9.89 -27.78
CA LYS A 196 -30.69 -11.17 -28.34
C LYS A 196 -31.28 -11.09 -29.74
N ALA A 197 -32.15 -10.10 -30.04
CA ALA A 197 -32.76 -9.92 -31.32
C ALA A 197 -31.74 -9.64 -32.44
N PHE A 198 -30.69 -8.85 -32.13
CA PHE A 198 -29.58 -8.56 -33.04
C PHE A 198 -28.73 -9.84 -33.26
N GLU A 199 -28.41 -10.56 -32.24
CA GLU A 199 -27.61 -11.80 -32.31
C GLU A 199 -28.33 -12.86 -33.12
N ASP A 200 -29.61 -13.11 -32.85
CA ASP A 200 -30.39 -14.11 -33.57
C ASP A 200 -30.47 -13.79 -35.06
N ALA A 201 -30.64 -12.51 -35.43
CA ALA A 201 -30.59 -12.08 -36.81
C ALA A 201 -29.19 -12.32 -37.42
N ALA A 202 -28.11 -11.81 -36.78
CA ALA A 202 -26.77 -11.96 -37.33
C ALA A 202 -26.33 -13.41 -37.50
N TYR A 203 -26.65 -14.30 -36.53
CA TYR A 203 -26.30 -15.71 -36.60
C TYR A 203 -27.11 -16.52 -37.61
N SER A 204 -28.33 -16.07 -37.97
CA SER A 204 -29.16 -16.70 -39.02
C SER A 204 -28.66 -16.42 -40.44
N MET A 205 -27.83 -15.36 -40.60
CA MET A 205 -27.40 -14.87 -41.90
C MET A 205 -26.29 -15.70 -42.55
N LYS A 206 -26.22 -15.63 -43.88
CA LYS A 206 -25.04 -15.99 -44.67
C LYS A 206 -24.12 -14.79 -44.83
N VAL A 207 -22.83 -15.03 -44.84
CA VAL A 207 -21.80 -13.97 -45.03
C VAL A 207 -22.09 -13.20 -46.34
N GLY A 208 -21.94 -11.88 -46.28
CA GLY A 208 -22.18 -10.97 -47.40
C GLY A 208 -23.65 -10.56 -47.60
N LYS A 209 -24.58 -11.10 -46.80
CA LYS A 209 -26.03 -10.78 -46.96
C LYS A 209 -26.46 -9.67 -45.97
N LEU A 210 -27.60 -9.04 -46.35
CA LEU A 210 -28.33 -8.07 -45.54
C LEU A 210 -29.50 -8.78 -44.85
N HIS A 211 -29.80 -8.37 -43.62
CA HIS A 211 -31.02 -8.75 -42.90
C HIS A 211 -32.02 -7.59 -42.96
N ALA A 212 -33.31 -7.89 -43.15
CA ALA A 212 -34.37 -6.92 -43.01
C ALA A 212 -34.34 -6.27 -41.61
N PRO A 213 -34.88 -5.05 -41.46
CA PRO A 213 -34.83 -4.37 -40.18
C PRO A 213 -35.35 -5.23 -39.01
N VAL A 214 -34.54 -5.43 -37.96
CA VAL A 214 -34.92 -6.17 -36.77
C VAL A 214 -35.05 -5.21 -35.58
N LEU A 215 -36.14 -5.33 -34.86
CA LEU A 215 -36.41 -4.50 -33.67
C LEU A 215 -35.72 -5.07 -32.43
N SER A 216 -35.02 -4.21 -31.72
CA SER A 216 -34.47 -4.47 -30.39
C SER A 216 -34.95 -3.41 -29.39
N GLU A 217 -34.47 -3.49 -28.16
CA GLU A 217 -34.71 -2.46 -27.12
C GLU A 217 -34.09 -1.10 -27.46
N PHE A 218 -33.13 -1.03 -28.38
CA PHE A 218 -32.50 0.23 -28.85
C PHE A 218 -33.15 0.83 -30.11
N GLY A 219 -33.94 0.04 -30.82
CA GLY A 219 -34.55 0.46 -32.10
C GLY A 219 -34.38 -0.56 -33.21
N TYR A 220 -34.52 -0.11 -34.47
CA TYR A 220 -34.38 -0.97 -35.63
C TYR A 220 -32.94 -1.06 -36.10
N HIS A 221 -32.45 -2.29 -36.27
CA HIS A 221 -31.13 -2.60 -36.81
C HIS A 221 -31.27 -3.15 -38.23
N ILE A 222 -30.55 -2.57 -39.19
CA ILE A 222 -30.28 -3.17 -40.48
C ILE A 222 -28.91 -3.76 -40.41
N ILE A 223 -28.77 -5.08 -40.62
CA ILE A 223 -27.54 -5.82 -40.37
C ILE A 223 -26.97 -6.34 -41.69
N LYS A 224 -25.65 -6.18 -41.87
CA LYS A 224 -24.86 -6.87 -42.88
C LYS A 224 -23.88 -7.80 -42.21
N LEU A 225 -23.84 -9.06 -42.61
CA LEU A 225 -22.86 -10.00 -42.07
C LEU A 225 -21.59 -10.02 -42.90
N ASN A 226 -20.48 -9.51 -42.35
CA ASN A 226 -19.19 -9.41 -43.05
C ASN A 226 -18.34 -10.68 -42.87
N GLY A 227 -18.55 -11.47 -41.81
CA GLY A 227 -17.77 -12.67 -41.57
C GLY A 227 -18.43 -13.61 -40.57
N LYS A 228 -18.06 -14.89 -40.65
CA LYS A 228 -18.44 -15.95 -39.72
C LYS A 228 -17.29 -16.95 -39.61
N GLN A 229 -16.89 -17.28 -38.42
CA GLN A 229 -15.79 -18.23 -38.16
C GLN A 229 -15.94 -18.90 -36.80
N ASN A 230 -15.13 -19.93 -36.55
CA ASN A 230 -14.94 -20.49 -35.24
C ASN A 230 -14.12 -19.53 -34.36
N PHE A 231 -14.04 -19.86 -33.08
CA PHE A 231 -13.22 -19.10 -32.15
C PHE A 231 -11.77 -18.98 -32.63
N PHE A 232 -11.09 -17.91 -32.27
CA PHE A 232 -9.73 -17.63 -32.71
C PHE A 232 -8.75 -18.72 -32.26
N PRO A 233 -7.68 -18.98 -33.05
CA PRO A 233 -6.65 -19.95 -32.67
C PRO A 233 -5.94 -19.56 -31.35
N TYR A 234 -5.53 -20.58 -30.58
CA TYR A 234 -4.84 -20.40 -29.29
C TYR A 234 -3.66 -19.42 -29.37
N ASP A 235 -2.80 -19.56 -30.37
CA ASP A 235 -1.58 -18.77 -30.49
C ASP A 235 -1.86 -17.28 -30.65
N SER A 236 -2.98 -16.89 -31.25
CA SER A 236 -3.38 -15.49 -31.36
C SER A 236 -3.93 -14.91 -30.07
N LEU A 237 -4.39 -15.74 -29.14
CA LEU A 237 -4.98 -15.36 -27.86
C LEU A 237 -4.10 -15.63 -26.66
N LYS A 238 -2.98 -16.31 -26.85
CA LYS A 238 -2.10 -16.77 -25.77
C LYS A 238 -1.74 -15.65 -24.80
N ASN A 239 -1.28 -14.51 -25.31
CA ASN A 239 -0.87 -13.38 -24.46
C ASN A 239 -2.05 -12.78 -23.69
N ASP A 240 -3.24 -12.77 -24.26
CA ASP A 240 -4.45 -12.27 -23.60
C ASP A 240 -4.90 -13.23 -22.49
N ILE A 241 -4.80 -14.53 -22.72
CA ILE A 241 -5.11 -15.55 -21.73
C ILE A 241 -4.12 -15.47 -20.56
N TYR A 242 -2.82 -15.28 -20.83
CA TYR A 242 -1.83 -15.09 -19.75
C TYR A 242 -2.11 -13.83 -18.94
N ARG A 243 -2.44 -12.71 -19.59
CA ARG A 243 -2.87 -11.50 -18.88
C ARG A 243 -4.12 -11.73 -18.03
N PHE A 244 -5.06 -12.51 -18.54
CA PHE A 244 -6.25 -12.89 -17.79
C PHE A 244 -5.90 -13.74 -16.56
N ILE A 245 -5.01 -14.72 -16.71
CA ILE A 245 -4.50 -15.57 -15.61
C ILE A 245 -3.88 -14.70 -14.53
N ASP A 246 -3.04 -13.73 -14.91
CA ASP A 246 -2.36 -12.82 -13.98
C ASP A 246 -3.36 -11.88 -13.29
N ALA A 247 -4.24 -11.26 -14.05
CA ALA A 247 -5.24 -10.32 -13.52
C ALA A 247 -6.27 -10.97 -12.59
N ARG A 248 -6.50 -12.29 -12.74
CA ARG A 248 -7.44 -13.06 -11.90
C ARG A 248 -6.77 -13.82 -10.77
N GLY A 249 -5.46 -13.68 -10.59
CA GLY A 249 -4.72 -14.37 -9.54
C GLY A 249 -4.72 -15.91 -9.69
N ILE A 250 -4.91 -16.42 -10.92
CA ILE A 250 -5.00 -17.86 -11.17
C ILE A 250 -3.68 -18.55 -10.88
N ARG A 251 -2.53 -17.84 -10.98
CA ARG A 251 -1.22 -18.41 -10.58
C ARG A 251 -1.22 -18.85 -9.13
N GLU A 252 -1.73 -18.04 -8.22
CA GLU A 252 -1.81 -18.39 -6.81
C GLU A 252 -2.70 -19.61 -6.57
N LYS A 253 -3.81 -19.72 -7.31
CA LYS A 253 -4.66 -20.90 -7.25
C LYS A 253 -3.91 -22.19 -7.69
N ILE A 254 -3.12 -22.11 -8.77
CA ILE A 254 -2.30 -23.25 -9.25
C ILE A 254 -1.27 -23.62 -8.17
N ILE A 255 -0.63 -22.63 -7.53
CA ILE A 255 0.32 -22.87 -6.44
C ILE A 255 -0.37 -23.58 -5.27
N ASP A 256 -1.55 -23.10 -4.85
CA ASP A 256 -2.31 -23.73 -3.75
C ASP A 256 -2.69 -25.17 -4.07
N GLU A 257 -3.19 -25.45 -5.27
CA GLU A 257 -3.54 -26.80 -5.72
C GLU A 257 -2.30 -27.73 -5.71
N LYS A 258 -1.14 -27.21 -6.11
CA LYS A 258 0.12 -27.95 -6.04
C LYS A 258 0.58 -28.22 -4.62
N LEU A 259 0.54 -27.20 -3.75
CA LEU A 259 0.88 -27.36 -2.34
C LEU A 259 -0.03 -28.42 -1.70
N ASP A 260 -1.34 -28.35 -1.96
CA ASP A 260 -2.30 -29.36 -1.48
C ASP A 260 -1.96 -30.77 -1.96
N SER A 261 -1.56 -30.91 -3.22
CA SER A 261 -1.17 -32.20 -3.80
C SER A 261 0.11 -32.78 -3.18
N LEU A 262 1.08 -31.90 -2.83
CA LEU A 262 2.36 -32.30 -2.24
C LEU A 262 2.22 -32.71 -0.77
N VAL A 263 1.26 -32.18 -0.06
CA VAL A 263 1.02 -32.49 1.35
C VAL A 263 0.31 -33.83 1.56
N LYS A 264 -0.15 -34.51 0.50
CA LYS A 264 -0.76 -35.86 0.46
C LYS A 264 -1.42 -36.29 1.78
N ASN A 265 -2.73 -36.26 1.88
CA ASN A 265 -3.54 -36.74 3.01
C ASN A 265 -3.29 -36.10 4.40
N LYS A 266 -2.35 -35.16 4.54
CA LYS A 266 -2.15 -34.34 5.73
C LYS A 266 -2.67 -32.94 5.45
N GLN A 267 -3.97 -32.78 5.36
CA GLN A 267 -4.63 -31.47 5.18
C GLN A 267 -4.52 -30.57 6.43
N SER A 268 -3.36 -30.50 7.03
CA SER A 268 -3.10 -29.59 8.12
C SER A 268 -2.33 -28.37 7.63
N ALA A 269 -2.69 -27.20 8.10
CA ALA A 269 -1.93 -25.95 7.88
C ALA A 269 -0.44 -26.14 8.22
N LEU A 270 -0.14 -26.88 9.28
CA LEU A 270 1.21 -27.22 9.73
C LEU A 270 2.04 -27.99 8.68
N ALA A 271 1.40 -28.86 7.88
CA ALA A 271 2.14 -29.61 6.85
C ALA A 271 2.53 -28.72 5.67
N LYS A 272 1.69 -27.73 5.29
CA LYS A 272 2.03 -26.74 4.27
C LYS A 272 3.11 -25.79 4.75
N GLU A 273 3.01 -25.31 6.00
CA GLU A 273 4.01 -24.46 6.63
C GLU A 273 5.40 -25.12 6.63
N THR A 274 5.49 -26.37 7.09
CA THR A 274 6.75 -27.14 7.06
C THR A 274 7.31 -27.31 5.63
N LEU A 275 6.43 -27.48 4.63
CA LEU A 275 6.86 -27.59 3.23
C LEU A 275 7.44 -26.27 2.71
N LEU A 276 6.79 -25.14 3.02
CA LEU A 276 7.24 -23.80 2.64
C LEU A 276 8.55 -23.42 3.35
N GLU A 277 8.68 -23.74 4.64
CA GLU A 277 9.90 -23.55 5.41
C GLU A 277 11.09 -24.31 4.79
N LYS A 278 10.94 -25.62 4.55
CA LYS A 278 11.97 -26.43 3.89
C LYS A 278 12.33 -25.90 2.50
N LYS A 279 11.32 -25.39 1.76
CA LYS A 279 11.58 -24.80 0.45
C LYS A 279 12.37 -23.49 0.56
N ALA A 280 12.08 -22.67 1.58
CA ALA A 280 12.85 -21.46 1.86
C ALA A 280 14.31 -21.80 2.20
N GLU A 281 14.55 -22.82 3.02
CA GLU A 281 15.90 -23.29 3.33
C GLU A 281 16.65 -23.79 2.07
N GLU A 282 15.98 -24.63 1.24
CA GLU A 282 16.55 -25.14 -0.01
C GLU A 282 16.95 -24.02 -0.97
N LEU A 283 16.08 -23.02 -1.15
CA LEU A 283 16.33 -21.90 -2.05
C LEU A 283 17.41 -20.98 -1.51
N SER A 284 17.36 -20.67 -0.21
CA SER A 284 18.37 -19.83 0.46
C SER A 284 19.76 -20.45 0.46
N ALA A 285 19.85 -21.77 0.40
CA ALA A 285 21.14 -22.46 0.25
C ALA A 285 21.76 -22.32 -1.15
N LYS A 286 20.95 -22.00 -2.16
CA LYS A 286 21.35 -21.85 -3.56
C LYS A 286 21.44 -20.39 -4.02
N ASP A 287 20.71 -19.51 -3.35
CA ASP A 287 20.56 -18.10 -3.68
C ASP A 287 20.84 -17.26 -2.42
N SER A 288 22.02 -16.61 -2.41
CA SER A 288 22.45 -15.76 -1.30
C SER A 288 21.61 -14.50 -1.17
N ASP A 289 21.10 -13.95 -2.27
CA ASP A 289 20.28 -12.74 -2.25
C ASP A 289 18.93 -13.03 -1.58
N LEU A 290 18.31 -14.16 -1.94
CA LEU A 290 17.08 -14.61 -1.27
C LEU A 290 17.32 -14.90 0.22
N LYS A 291 18.44 -15.55 0.56
CA LYS A 291 18.83 -15.81 1.96
C LYS A 291 18.88 -14.52 2.77
N TYR A 292 19.62 -13.53 2.28
CA TYR A 292 19.78 -12.28 3.01
C TYR A 292 18.53 -11.40 2.99
N LEU A 293 17.72 -11.49 1.95
CA LEU A 293 16.41 -10.84 1.89
C LEU A 293 15.48 -11.35 3.01
N ILE A 294 15.36 -12.67 3.16
CA ILE A 294 14.54 -13.29 4.21
C ILE A 294 15.10 -12.98 5.60
N GLN A 295 16.43 -13.06 5.77
CA GLN A 295 17.10 -12.75 7.03
C GLN A 295 16.91 -11.28 7.43
N GLU A 296 17.06 -10.36 6.48
CA GLU A 296 16.89 -8.93 6.74
C GLU A 296 15.46 -8.59 7.16
N TYR A 297 14.48 -9.23 6.56
CA TYR A 297 13.09 -9.04 6.98
C TYR A 297 12.84 -9.56 8.39
N HIS A 298 13.32 -10.76 8.71
CA HIS A 298 13.27 -11.32 10.05
C HIS A 298 13.92 -10.39 11.08
N ASP A 299 15.15 -9.97 10.83
CA ASP A 299 15.90 -9.09 11.70
C ASP A 299 15.25 -7.69 11.79
N GLY A 300 14.65 -7.21 10.70
CA GLY A 300 13.91 -5.94 10.67
C GLY A 300 12.65 -5.95 11.55
N LEU A 301 11.90 -7.04 11.55
CA LEU A 301 10.76 -7.21 12.46
C LEU A 301 11.21 -7.23 13.93
N LEU A 302 12.31 -7.94 14.24
CA LEU A 302 12.90 -7.95 15.57
C LEU A 302 13.32 -6.55 16.02
N LEU A 303 14.03 -5.85 15.14
CA LEU A 303 14.49 -4.49 15.36
C LEU A 303 13.34 -3.52 15.63
N TYR A 304 12.30 -3.59 14.81
CA TYR A 304 11.11 -2.75 14.96
C TYR A 304 10.45 -2.96 16.32
N GLU A 305 10.13 -4.20 16.66
CA GLU A 305 9.40 -4.54 17.88
C GLU A 305 10.17 -4.16 19.14
N ILE A 306 11.48 -4.45 19.20
CA ILE A 306 12.28 -4.14 20.38
C ILE A 306 12.53 -2.63 20.52
N SER A 307 12.75 -1.93 19.39
CA SER A 307 12.92 -0.46 19.39
C SER A 307 11.64 0.24 19.82
N ASN A 308 10.49 -0.25 19.35
CA ASN A 308 9.19 0.28 19.75
C ASN A 308 9.01 0.17 21.28
N ARG A 309 9.28 -0.99 21.86
CA ARG A 309 9.12 -1.23 23.31
C ARG A 309 10.08 -0.40 24.17
N LEU A 310 11.34 -0.36 23.78
CA LEU A 310 12.40 0.20 24.65
C LEU A 310 12.67 1.68 24.40
N VAL A 311 12.32 2.20 23.22
CA VAL A 311 12.67 3.56 22.81
C VAL A 311 11.43 4.36 22.47
N TRP A 312 10.67 3.98 21.42
CA TRP A 312 9.65 4.86 20.86
C TRP A 312 8.42 5.00 21.76
N ASP A 313 7.84 3.87 22.19
CA ASP A 313 6.71 3.85 23.11
C ASP A 313 7.07 4.46 24.47
N LYS A 314 8.27 4.17 24.94
CA LYS A 314 8.79 4.76 26.17
C LYS A 314 8.93 6.27 26.03
N ALA A 315 9.58 6.75 24.98
CA ALA A 315 9.73 8.18 24.73
C ALA A 315 8.38 8.90 24.61
N ALA A 316 7.37 8.26 24.02
CA ALA A 316 6.04 8.87 23.85
C ALA A 316 5.20 8.93 25.14
N LYS A 317 5.37 7.96 26.05
CA LYS A 317 4.49 7.71 27.22
C LYS A 317 5.13 8.02 28.59
N ASP A 318 6.43 8.12 28.66
CA ASP A 318 7.17 8.35 29.94
C ASP A 318 7.15 9.84 30.33
N GLU A 319 6.02 10.29 30.88
CA GLU A 319 5.85 11.68 31.27
C GLU A 319 6.88 12.17 32.29
N GLN A 320 7.29 11.29 33.23
CA GLN A 320 8.32 11.61 34.23
C GLN A 320 9.71 11.73 33.59
N GLY A 321 10.03 10.82 32.68
CA GLY A 321 11.26 10.87 31.89
C GLY A 321 11.35 12.12 31.04
N LEU A 322 10.26 12.46 30.33
CA LEU A 322 10.16 13.67 29.52
C LEU A 322 10.34 14.95 30.35
N ALA A 323 9.66 15.04 31.50
CA ALA A 323 9.80 16.19 32.40
C ALA A 323 11.22 16.32 32.94
N SER A 324 11.82 15.18 33.35
CA SER A 324 13.19 15.14 33.87
C SER A 324 14.22 15.49 32.79
N TYR A 325 14.04 14.97 31.57
CA TYR A 325 14.89 15.29 30.43
C TYR A 325 14.82 16.78 30.07
N PHE A 326 13.61 17.32 30.00
CA PHE A 326 13.39 18.72 29.73
C PHE A 326 14.05 19.61 30.82
N ALA A 327 13.86 19.29 32.09
CA ALA A 327 14.45 20.07 33.20
C ALA A 327 15.98 20.15 33.10
N LYS A 328 16.65 19.02 32.80
CA LYS A 328 18.10 18.95 32.62
C LYS A 328 18.58 19.70 31.38
N ASN A 329 17.79 19.72 30.31
CA ASN A 329 18.15 20.26 29.00
C ASN A 329 17.42 21.56 28.66
N LYS A 330 16.78 22.20 29.62
CA LYS A 330 15.91 23.40 29.41
C LYS A 330 16.56 24.49 28.56
N LYS A 331 17.88 24.65 28.67
CA LYS A 331 18.64 25.66 27.91
C LYS A 331 18.62 25.40 26.40
N LYS A 332 18.44 24.17 25.96
CA LYS A 332 18.33 23.75 24.56
C LYS A 332 17.04 24.28 23.88
N TYR A 333 15.98 24.50 24.67
CA TYR A 333 14.65 24.88 24.19
C TYR A 333 14.36 26.39 24.30
N LYS A 334 15.37 27.22 24.37
CA LYS A 334 15.20 28.69 24.36
C LYS A 334 14.58 29.16 23.07
N TRP A 335 13.73 30.17 23.15
CA TRP A 335 13.15 30.84 21.99
C TRP A 335 13.88 32.14 21.69
N GLU A 336 13.99 32.46 20.41
CA GLU A 336 14.60 33.71 19.94
C GLU A 336 13.73 34.94 20.26
N GLN A 337 12.41 34.72 20.33
CA GLN A 337 11.43 35.75 20.60
C GLN A 337 10.37 35.27 21.59
N PRO A 338 9.73 36.22 22.35
CA PRO A 338 8.65 35.87 23.27
C PRO A 338 7.49 35.15 22.56
N ARG A 339 6.79 34.30 23.29
CA ARG A 339 5.59 33.62 22.81
C ARG A 339 4.45 33.77 23.81
N PHE A 340 3.24 33.88 23.29
CA PHE A 340 2.02 33.93 24.12
C PHE A 340 1.49 32.49 24.28
N LYS A 341 1.47 31.99 25.53
CA LYS A 341 0.83 30.74 25.91
C LYS A 341 -0.55 31.01 26.43
N GLY A 342 -1.60 30.66 25.67
CA GLY A 342 -2.95 31.00 26.02
C GLY A 342 -3.98 30.58 24.98
N ILE A 343 -5.09 31.29 25.03
CA ILE A 343 -6.20 31.19 24.08
C ILE A 343 -6.48 32.53 23.43
N ALA A 344 -6.78 32.49 22.12
CA ALA A 344 -7.48 33.52 21.38
C ALA A 344 -8.91 33.04 21.16
N TYR A 345 -9.91 33.88 21.41
CA TYR A 345 -11.30 33.41 21.32
C TYR A 345 -12.27 34.52 20.94
N HIS A 346 -13.36 34.08 20.31
CA HIS A 346 -14.46 34.91 19.86
C HIS A 346 -15.74 34.40 20.54
N VAL A 347 -16.60 35.33 21.02
CA VAL A 347 -17.81 34.97 21.75
C VAL A 347 -19.05 35.65 21.15
N LYS A 348 -20.22 35.01 21.29
CA LYS A 348 -21.50 35.58 20.88
C LYS A 348 -22.00 36.66 21.85
N ASP A 349 -21.79 36.45 23.16
CA ASP A 349 -22.21 37.32 24.24
C ASP A 349 -20.97 37.86 24.96
N GLU A 350 -20.91 39.16 25.19
CA GLU A 350 -19.79 39.82 25.88
C GLU A 350 -19.55 39.27 27.30
N ALA A 351 -20.63 38.83 27.99
CA ALA A 351 -20.55 38.22 29.31
C ALA A 351 -19.68 36.94 29.31
N ASP A 352 -19.63 36.22 28.19
CA ASP A 352 -18.80 35.01 28.03
C ASP A 352 -17.31 35.29 28.06
N ILE A 353 -16.86 36.53 27.79
CA ILE A 353 -15.44 36.91 27.93
C ILE A 353 -14.95 36.68 29.36
N LYS A 354 -15.71 37.15 30.36
CA LYS A 354 -15.35 36.95 31.77
C LYS A 354 -15.54 35.50 32.22
N ALA A 355 -16.57 34.82 31.70
CA ALA A 355 -16.89 33.44 32.04
C ALA A 355 -15.79 32.47 31.51
N VAL A 356 -15.32 32.66 30.29
CA VAL A 356 -14.18 31.89 29.70
C VAL A 356 -12.93 32.05 30.56
N LYS A 357 -12.52 33.25 30.90
CA LYS A 357 -11.36 33.51 31.77
C LYS A 357 -11.49 32.83 33.14
N LYS A 358 -12.67 32.89 33.74
CA LYS A 358 -12.94 32.29 35.05
C LYS A 358 -12.85 30.74 34.99
N SER A 359 -13.34 30.13 33.94
CA SER A 359 -13.39 28.66 33.82
C SER A 359 -12.01 28.00 33.73
N VAL A 360 -11.03 28.71 33.15
CA VAL A 360 -9.66 28.15 32.93
C VAL A 360 -8.62 28.74 33.89
N LYS A 361 -8.92 29.79 34.61
CA LYS A 361 -7.98 30.42 35.57
C LYS A 361 -7.58 29.41 36.66
N GLY A 362 -6.25 29.21 36.82
CA GLY A 362 -5.68 28.28 37.82
C GLY A 362 -5.79 26.77 37.41
N LYS A 363 -6.29 26.48 36.23
CA LYS A 363 -6.30 25.13 35.73
C LYS A 363 -5.05 24.84 34.87
N PRO A 364 -4.58 23.56 34.79
CA PRO A 364 -3.50 23.17 33.90
C PRO A 364 -3.83 23.55 32.45
N PHE A 365 -2.86 24.09 31.73
CA PHE A 365 -3.07 24.56 30.35
C PHE A 365 -3.55 23.43 29.42
N VAL A 366 -3.12 22.18 29.66
CA VAL A 366 -3.52 21.01 28.89
C VAL A 366 -5.04 20.80 28.92
N GLU A 367 -5.68 21.06 30.05
CA GLU A 367 -7.12 20.83 30.29
C GLU A 367 -8.01 21.94 29.70
N TRP A 368 -7.47 23.10 29.33
CA TRP A 368 -8.28 24.26 28.93
C TRP A 368 -9.22 23.96 27.76
N ALA A 369 -8.77 23.23 26.76
CA ALA A 369 -9.60 22.92 25.60
C ALA A 369 -10.84 22.10 25.96
N GLU A 370 -10.67 21.11 26.84
CA GLU A 370 -11.77 20.26 27.29
C GLU A 370 -12.73 21.01 28.22
N ILE A 371 -12.20 21.78 29.16
CA ILE A 371 -13.01 22.61 30.04
C ILE A 371 -13.89 23.59 29.23
N LEU A 372 -13.30 24.27 28.25
CA LEU A 372 -14.02 25.24 27.41
C LEU A 372 -15.07 24.55 26.53
N ARG A 373 -14.75 23.42 25.94
CA ARG A 373 -15.71 22.64 25.14
C ARG A 373 -16.91 22.21 25.98
N ASN A 374 -16.66 21.64 27.15
CA ASN A 374 -17.70 21.10 28.03
C ASN A 374 -18.54 22.23 28.71
N THR A 375 -17.99 23.42 28.85
CA THR A 375 -18.67 24.53 29.51
C THR A 375 -19.48 25.37 28.52
N PHE A 376 -18.95 25.63 27.33
CA PHE A 376 -19.52 26.63 26.41
C PHE A 376 -20.03 26.05 25.10
N ASN A 377 -19.56 24.86 24.70
CA ASN A 377 -19.87 24.25 23.40
C ASN A 377 -20.45 22.85 23.57
N LYS A 378 -21.46 22.70 24.45
CA LYS A 378 -22.12 21.45 24.75
C LYS A 378 -23.48 21.36 24.04
N ASP A 379 -23.97 20.16 23.80
CA ASP A 379 -25.31 19.85 23.29
C ASP A 379 -25.67 20.59 21.98
N SER A 380 -24.72 20.57 21.01
CA SER A 380 -24.85 21.20 19.69
C SER A 380 -24.93 22.75 19.72
N VAL A 381 -24.75 23.38 20.87
CA VAL A 381 -24.68 24.82 20.99
C VAL A 381 -23.22 25.26 20.98
N ILE A 382 -22.82 26.11 20.03
CA ILE A 382 -21.50 26.70 19.96
C ILE A 382 -21.59 28.16 20.41
N ARG A 383 -21.20 28.46 21.65
CA ARG A 383 -21.21 29.82 22.24
C ARG A 383 -19.92 30.57 21.98
N ILE A 384 -18.79 29.85 21.89
CA ILE A 384 -17.45 30.43 21.72
C ILE A 384 -16.67 29.69 20.63
N ARG A 385 -15.81 30.44 19.94
CA ARG A 385 -14.76 29.90 19.09
C ARG A 385 -13.41 30.15 19.72
N VAL A 386 -12.59 29.14 19.90
CA VAL A 386 -11.34 29.18 20.65
C VAL A 386 -10.21 28.53 19.91
N GLU A 387 -9.09 29.23 19.86
CA GLU A 387 -7.80 28.67 19.46
C GLU A 387 -6.86 28.68 20.67
N LYS A 388 -6.41 27.49 21.07
CA LYS A 388 -5.47 27.31 22.18
C LYS A 388 -4.09 26.98 21.61
N GLY A 389 -3.08 27.73 22.04
CA GLY A 389 -1.74 27.55 21.51
C GLY A 389 -0.64 28.28 22.26
N ILE A 390 0.56 28.15 21.68
CA ILE A 390 1.74 28.92 22.05
C ILE A 390 2.15 29.69 20.80
N PHE A 391 1.75 30.93 20.73
CA PHE A 391 1.84 31.77 19.55
C PHE A 391 3.09 32.66 19.62
N LYS A 392 3.89 32.68 18.59
CA LYS A 392 4.86 33.76 18.36
C LYS A 392 4.20 34.88 17.57
N GLN A 393 4.84 36.01 17.51
CA GLN A 393 4.39 37.11 16.66
C GLN A 393 4.31 36.65 15.19
N GLY A 394 3.18 36.94 14.55
CA GLY A 394 2.87 36.53 13.18
C GLY A 394 2.06 35.24 13.07
N ASP A 395 1.87 34.47 14.14
CA ASP A 395 1.13 33.22 14.10
C ASP A 395 -0.40 33.41 14.12
N HIS A 396 -0.89 34.47 14.78
CA HIS A 396 -2.32 34.67 14.97
C HIS A 396 -2.68 36.16 15.12
N ALA A 397 -3.48 36.68 14.18
CA ALA A 397 -3.79 38.10 14.09
C ALA A 397 -4.38 38.71 15.39
N LEU A 398 -5.32 37.99 16.06
CA LEU A 398 -5.90 38.46 17.31
C LEU A 398 -4.87 38.54 18.44
N VAL A 399 -3.96 37.57 18.52
CA VAL A 399 -2.86 37.58 19.50
C VAL A 399 -1.87 38.71 19.19
N ASP A 400 -1.55 38.90 17.93
CA ASP A 400 -0.67 40.00 17.48
C ASP A 400 -1.21 41.37 17.91
N LYS A 401 -2.52 41.56 17.67
CA LYS A 401 -3.18 42.82 18.04
C LYS A 401 -3.27 43.02 19.56
N MET A 402 -3.80 42.04 20.28
CA MET A 402 -4.15 42.19 21.71
C MET A 402 -2.99 41.95 22.66
N VAL A 403 -2.01 41.14 22.30
CA VAL A 403 -0.91 40.76 23.19
C VAL A 403 0.41 41.37 22.76
N PHE A 404 0.73 41.34 21.47
CA PHE A 404 1.98 41.86 20.94
C PHE A 404 1.87 43.33 20.49
N HIS A 405 0.65 43.92 20.55
CA HIS A 405 0.35 45.33 20.20
C HIS A 405 0.81 45.70 18.78
N LYS A 406 0.60 44.79 17.84
CA LYS A 406 0.91 44.98 16.43
C LYS A 406 -0.30 45.56 15.70
N ASP A 407 -0.03 46.47 14.76
CA ASP A 407 -1.05 46.95 13.84
C ASP A 407 -1.37 45.85 12.85
N THR A 408 -2.48 45.15 13.08
CA THR A 408 -2.93 44.03 12.26
C THR A 408 -4.45 43.96 12.23
N THR A 409 -5.00 43.61 11.10
CA THR A 409 -6.44 43.45 10.91
C THR A 409 -6.88 42.08 11.38
N VAL A 410 -7.78 42.05 12.35
CA VAL A 410 -8.44 40.81 12.78
C VAL A 410 -9.70 40.61 11.93
N GLN A 411 -9.81 39.48 11.26
CA GLN A 411 -11.01 39.18 10.50
C GLN A 411 -12.19 38.91 11.45
N ALA A 412 -13.33 39.55 11.16
CA ALA A 412 -14.54 39.33 11.94
C ALA A 412 -15.04 37.90 11.77
N VAL A 413 -15.34 37.23 12.87
CA VAL A 413 -15.93 35.89 12.86
C VAL A 413 -17.45 36.04 12.87
N LYS A 414 -18.12 35.56 11.82
CA LYS A 414 -19.59 35.66 11.70
C LYS A 414 -20.26 35.08 12.96
N ASP A 415 -21.23 35.82 13.49
CA ASP A 415 -22.00 35.52 14.70
C ASP A 415 -21.22 35.54 16.02
N TYR A 416 -19.95 36.03 16.03
CA TYR A 416 -19.10 36.14 17.23
C TYR A 416 -18.41 37.51 17.27
N PRO A 417 -19.13 38.59 17.62
CA PRO A 417 -18.63 39.96 17.47
C PRO A 417 -17.58 40.38 18.51
N PHE A 418 -17.39 39.59 19.57
CA PHE A 418 -16.50 40.01 20.66
C PHE A 418 -15.24 39.13 20.69
N ASP A 419 -14.10 39.79 20.64
CA ASP A 419 -12.77 39.20 20.59
C ASP A 419 -12.06 39.31 21.94
N ALA A 420 -11.36 38.27 22.35
CA ALA A 420 -10.54 38.32 23.56
C ALA A 420 -9.38 37.33 23.54
N THR A 421 -8.41 37.57 24.41
CA THR A 421 -7.31 36.67 24.71
C THR A 421 -7.20 36.44 26.21
N PHE A 422 -6.72 35.23 26.59
CA PHE A 422 -6.37 34.95 27.97
C PHE A 422 -5.17 33.97 28.02
N GLY A 423 -4.15 34.35 28.79
CA GLY A 423 -2.90 33.60 28.89
C GLY A 423 -1.77 34.47 29.46
N LYS A 424 -0.54 34.10 29.16
CA LYS A 424 0.66 34.80 29.57
C LYS A 424 1.73 34.80 28.50
N VAL A 425 2.57 35.83 28.50
CA VAL A 425 3.73 35.90 27.62
C VAL A 425 4.93 35.24 28.28
N LEU A 426 5.49 34.24 27.60
CA LEU A 426 6.71 33.58 27.98
C LEU A 426 7.89 34.23 27.26
N LYS A 427 8.75 34.90 28.02
CA LYS A 427 9.80 35.78 27.46
C LYS A 427 11.05 35.04 26.98
N LYS A 428 11.39 33.91 27.59
CA LYS A 428 12.71 33.26 27.41
C LYS A 428 12.66 31.84 26.84
N GLY A 429 11.53 31.17 26.90
CA GLY A 429 11.38 29.78 26.46
C GLY A 429 10.24 29.08 27.17
N PRO A 430 10.06 27.79 26.90
CA PRO A 430 9.00 27.00 27.49
C PRO A 430 9.15 26.84 29.00
N GLU A 431 8.04 26.77 29.70
CA GLU A 431 8.02 26.53 31.15
C GLU A 431 8.03 25.04 31.46
N ASP A 432 7.36 24.27 30.63
CA ASP A 432 7.11 22.86 30.78
C ASP A 432 7.40 22.13 29.47
N TYR A 433 7.71 20.82 29.55
CA TYR A 433 8.01 20.03 28.38
C TYR A 433 6.83 19.96 27.40
N THR A 434 5.59 20.08 27.89
CA THR A 434 4.40 20.07 27.05
C THR A 434 4.31 21.27 26.12
N ASP A 435 4.99 22.37 26.43
CA ASP A 435 5.07 23.57 25.59
C ASP A 435 5.85 23.32 24.29
N VAL A 436 6.71 22.31 24.29
CA VAL A 436 7.56 21.87 23.17
C VAL A 436 7.61 20.35 23.08
N LYS A 437 6.49 19.70 23.37
CA LYS A 437 6.42 18.25 23.55
C LYS A 437 7.08 17.47 22.42
N ALA A 438 6.79 17.82 21.19
CA ALA A 438 7.33 17.10 20.02
C ALA A 438 8.87 17.14 19.98
N LEU A 439 9.47 18.29 20.28
CA LEU A 439 10.94 18.43 20.32
C LEU A 439 11.54 17.62 21.47
N VAL A 440 10.92 17.68 22.66
CA VAL A 440 11.41 16.95 23.84
C VAL A 440 11.28 15.44 23.65
N VAL A 441 10.19 14.98 23.06
CA VAL A 441 10.01 13.55 22.74
C VAL A 441 11.10 13.06 21.78
N ALA A 442 11.36 13.80 20.69
CA ALA A 442 12.40 13.45 19.72
C ALA A 442 13.79 13.38 20.38
N ASP A 443 14.17 14.44 21.11
CA ASP A 443 15.45 14.48 21.80
C ASP A 443 15.60 13.40 22.90
N TYR A 444 14.52 13.11 23.62
CA TYR A 444 14.50 12.07 24.64
C TYR A 444 14.59 10.69 24.01
N GLN A 445 13.93 10.49 22.88
CA GLN A 445 14.06 9.26 22.09
C GLN A 445 15.51 9.02 21.65
N ASP A 446 16.19 10.04 21.14
CA ASP A 446 17.60 9.97 20.76
C ASP A 446 18.50 9.63 21.96
N GLN A 447 18.19 10.17 23.13
CA GLN A 447 18.94 9.85 24.35
C GLN A 447 18.73 8.40 24.78
N LEU A 448 17.48 7.92 24.79
CA LEU A 448 17.17 6.53 25.11
C LEU A 448 17.87 5.56 24.16
N GLU A 449 17.86 5.87 22.87
CA GLU A 449 18.53 5.08 21.83
C GLU A 449 20.05 4.98 22.09
N LYS A 450 20.70 6.12 22.34
CA LYS A 450 22.14 6.18 22.63
C LYS A 450 22.52 5.40 23.90
N ASP A 451 21.75 5.56 24.96
CA ASP A 451 21.99 4.88 26.22
C ASP A 451 21.78 3.35 26.08
N TRP A 452 20.76 2.96 25.33
CA TRP A 452 20.49 1.56 25.03
C TRP A 452 21.63 0.94 24.21
N VAL A 453 22.04 1.56 23.11
CA VAL A 453 23.16 1.08 22.28
C VAL A 453 24.45 0.98 23.10
N ALA A 454 24.75 1.98 23.95
CA ALA A 454 25.91 1.93 24.82
C ALA A 454 25.85 0.73 25.81
N THR A 455 24.68 0.40 26.29
CA THR A 455 24.43 -0.76 27.13
C THR A 455 24.64 -2.07 26.38
N LEU A 456 24.11 -2.16 25.14
CA LEU A 456 24.27 -3.34 24.30
C LEU A 456 25.74 -3.59 23.91
N ARG A 457 26.49 -2.55 23.59
CA ARG A 457 27.94 -2.64 23.29
C ARG A 457 28.76 -3.12 24.49
N LYS A 458 28.33 -2.85 25.72
CA LYS A 458 28.96 -3.41 26.94
C LYS A 458 28.55 -4.87 27.16
N LYS A 459 27.31 -5.23 26.81
CA LYS A 459 26.76 -6.59 27.03
C LYS A 459 27.29 -7.60 26.03
N TYR A 460 27.38 -7.21 24.76
CA TYR A 460 27.73 -8.12 23.67
C TYR A 460 29.09 -7.74 23.06
N PRO A 461 30.09 -8.62 23.16
CA PRO A 461 31.41 -8.38 22.57
C PRO A 461 31.34 -8.34 21.06
N VAL A 462 32.02 -7.38 20.47
CA VAL A 462 32.14 -7.17 19.01
C VAL A 462 33.61 -7.20 18.63
N PHE A 463 33.93 -7.98 17.62
CA PHE A 463 35.25 -8.00 17.00
C PHE A 463 35.08 -7.79 15.48
N VAL A 464 35.83 -6.87 14.89
CA VAL A 464 35.83 -6.60 13.45
C VAL A 464 37.18 -7.00 12.89
N ASP A 465 37.22 -7.80 11.84
CA ASP A 465 38.42 -8.14 11.08
C ASP A 465 38.65 -7.06 10.00
N GLU A 466 39.51 -6.11 10.33
CA GLU A 466 39.83 -4.98 9.41
C GLU A 466 40.42 -5.46 8.07
N LYS A 467 41.13 -6.59 8.05
CA LYS A 467 41.70 -7.13 6.80
C LYS A 467 40.60 -7.65 5.88
N VAL A 468 39.61 -8.33 6.42
CA VAL A 468 38.45 -8.81 5.67
C VAL A 468 37.56 -7.62 5.28
N LEU A 469 37.37 -6.66 6.19
CA LEU A 469 36.59 -5.45 5.92
C LEU A 469 37.14 -4.64 4.73
N ASP A 470 38.49 -4.53 4.63
CA ASP A 470 39.13 -3.83 3.50
C ASP A 470 38.92 -4.52 2.13
N THR A 471 38.44 -5.77 2.11
CA THR A 471 38.11 -6.51 0.86
C THR A 471 36.64 -6.35 0.44
N VAL A 472 35.80 -5.67 1.20
CA VAL A 472 34.39 -5.44 0.90
C VAL A 472 34.25 -4.77 -0.48
N ASN A 473 33.47 -5.36 -1.37
CA ASN A 473 33.28 -4.95 -2.78
C ASN A 473 34.58 -4.88 -3.62
N LYS A 474 35.61 -5.63 -3.27
CA LYS A 474 36.92 -5.63 -3.98
C LYS A 474 37.38 -7.01 -4.40
N HIS A 475 36.50 -7.99 -4.49
CA HIS A 475 36.81 -9.39 -4.83
C HIS A 475 36.10 -9.85 -6.09
#